data_7ba31e87fd389280d0a4d2e0d1df8afb
#
_entry.id   7ba31e87fd389280d0a4d2e0d1df8afb
#
_cell.length_a   1.000
_cell.length_b   1.000
_cell.length_c   1.000
_cell.angle_alpha   90.00
_cell.angle_beta   90.00
_cell.angle_gamma   90.00
#
_symmetry.space_group_name_H-M   'P 1'
#
loop_
_entity.id
_entity.type
_entity.pdbx_description
1 polymer ?
#
loop_
_entity_poly.entity_id
_entity_poly.type
_entity_poly.pdbx_seq_one_letter_code
_entity_poly.pdbx_strand_id
1 'polypeptide(L)'
;MSVYRYLATDILTGEVLFDNLPVVVQGISAQLNGIGSLSGTLQLYKGLSETLKSDIIAAIEPFRSVFWAFQDDIPIWAGPVVSWSPSTLVGSQLPFQAATMETMFQYRLISDNLNYTLQDVATVVRSLATYALTKGHNSQIAGFDPSGPNIDIVDSIIYTGSYYQSVYDAWNTLVQAYNFEFAIQPVMTSATSLGFKLLIGAPLMRPYSQTGIQFVYPSANAVDYAWARQTNSVGNYLYVTATTASSSGFQFVSQPPNGIDQAEFNAGYPLLESTVSMQQPVTEQSDVDNYANSWLLTSSLTGQTTPVITLGPNSYPRISDLILGDECMFAATSAIHPGNQGKPGVIFDGRITGWNITPPSQGNPENIQLNLCANGSQVQ
;
A
#
# COMPACT_ATOMS: atom_id res chain seq x y z
N MET A 1 20.91 14.87 8.40
CA MET A 1 21.03 13.44 8.04
C MET A 1 20.08 12.71 8.95
N SER A 2 19.11 12.00 8.38
CA SER A 2 18.11 11.26 9.15
C SER A 2 18.77 10.14 9.99
N VAL A 3 18.30 9.95 11.21
CA VAL A 3 18.77 8.88 12.08
C VAL A 3 17.78 7.72 12.03
N TYR A 4 18.26 6.54 11.64
CA TYR A 4 17.46 5.33 11.62
C TYR A 4 17.70 4.49 12.87
N ARG A 5 16.61 3.99 13.45
CA ARG A 5 16.62 3.04 14.57
C ARG A 5 15.70 1.88 14.23
N TYR A 6 16.10 0.69 14.62
CA TYR A 6 15.36 -0.54 14.36
C TYR A 6 15.11 -1.31 15.63
N LEU A 7 13.90 -1.80 15.84
CA LEU A 7 13.57 -2.65 16.97
C LEU A 7 12.64 -3.78 16.55
N ALA A 8 12.52 -4.79 17.40
CA ALA A 8 11.57 -5.87 17.24
C ALA A 8 10.66 -5.98 18.46
N THR A 9 9.37 -6.26 18.18
CA THR A 9 8.37 -6.54 19.22
C THR A 9 7.71 -7.89 18.99
N ASP A 10 7.15 -8.48 20.03
CA ASP A 10 6.25 -9.65 19.89
C ASP A 10 4.91 -9.19 19.30
N ILE A 11 4.43 -9.91 18.29
CA ILE A 11 3.21 -9.53 17.53
C ILE A 11 1.94 -9.60 18.38
N LEU A 12 1.89 -10.49 19.38
CA LEU A 12 0.70 -10.71 20.20
C LEU A 12 0.63 -9.77 21.40
N THR A 13 1.78 -9.52 22.03
CA THR A 13 1.85 -8.74 23.27
C THR A 13 2.30 -7.30 23.08
N GLY A 14 3.00 -7.00 21.97
CA GLY A 14 3.64 -5.69 21.75
C GLY A 14 4.88 -5.46 22.60
N GLU A 15 5.33 -6.46 23.38
CA GLU A 15 6.53 -6.36 24.18
C GLU A 15 7.77 -6.19 23.29
N VAL A 16 8.67 -5.31 23.70
CA VAL A 16 9.94 -5.11 22.98
C VAL A 16 10.84 -6.31 23.23
N LEU A 17 11.10 -7.08 22.17
CA LEU A 17 12.00 -8.23 22.20
C LEU A 17 13.47 -7.79 22.12
N PHE A 18 13.74 -6.77 21.31
CA PHE A 18 15.07 -6.20 21.19
C PHE A 18 14.99 -4.75 20.70
N ASP A 19 15.64 -3.85 21.39
CA ASP A 19 15.77 -2.45 20.98
C ASP A 19 17.13 -2.22 20.29
N ASN A 20 17.15 -1.33 19.30
CA ASN A 20 18.32 -0.97 18.52
C ASN A 20 19.07 -2.16 17.90
N LEU A 21 18.32 -2.94 17.11
CA LEU A 21 18.86 -4.09 16.37
C LEU A 21 20.06 -3.70 15.51
N PRO A 22 21.16 -4.48 15.56
CA PRO A 22 22.34 -4.23 14.74
C PRO A 22 22.10 -4.72 13.29
N VAL A 23 21.37 -3.93 12.52
CA VAL A 23 20.95 -4.30 11.17
C VAL A 23 21.43 -3.30 10.13
N VAL A 24 21.81 -3.81 8.96
CA VAL A 24 21.95 -3.03 7.73
C VAL A 24 20.72 -3.31 6.87
N VAL A 25 19.87 -2.32 6.71
CA VAL A 25 18.68 -2.40 5.85
C VAL A 25 19.06 -2.02 4.43
N GLN A 26 18.74 -2.89 3.47
CA GLN A 26 19.02 -2.68 2.06
C GLN A 26 17.89 -1.90 1.36
N GLY A 27 16.67 -2.10 1.79
CA GLY A 27 15.51 -1.40 1.23
C GLY A 27 14.26 -1.61 2.07
N ILE A 28 13.42 -0.58 2.06
CA ILE A 28 12.11 -0.54 2.71
C ILE A 28 11.11 -0.04 1.68
N SER A 29 9.98 -0.70 1.54
CA SER A 29 8.90 -0.25 0.68
C SER A 29 7.56 -0.33 1.37
N ALA A 30 6.66 0.58 1.03
CA ALA A 30 5.25 0.49 1.36
C ALA A 30 4.42 0.92 0.15
N GLN A 31 3.24 0.37 0.02
CA GLN A 31 2.33 0.68 -1.08
C GLN A 31 0.88 0.65 -0.62
N LEU A 32 0.09 1.48 -1.24
CA LEU A 32 -1.35 1.58 -1.03
C LEU A 32 -2.03 0.33 -1.58
N ASN A 33 -3.03 -0.20 -0.89
CA ASN A 33 -3.77 -1.43 -1.24
C ASN A 33 -2.88 -2.68 -1.41
N GLY A 34 -1.64 -2.62 -0.96
CA GLY A 34 -0.67 -3.66 -1.24
C GLY A 34 0.23 -3.98 -0.05
N ILE A 35 1.05 -4.98 -0.25
CA ILE A 35 2.02 -5.44 0.74
C ILE A 35 3.39 -4.86 0.40
N GLY A 36 3.89 -4.02 1.29
CA GLY A 36 5.26 -3.53 1.23
C GLY A 36 6.26 -4.56 1.77
N SER A 37 7.54 -4.30 1.59
CA SER A 37 8.61 -5.21 1.98
C SER A 37 9.79 -4.48 2.62
N LEU A 38 10.53 -5.21 3.44
CA LEU A 38 11.81 -4.79 3.97
C LEU A 38 12.81 -5.93 3.82
N SER A 39 14.00 -5.60 3.33
CA SER A 39 15.15 -6.51 3.31
C SER A 39 16.26 -5.96 4.20
N GLY A 40 16.79 -6.80 5.08
CA GLY A 40 17.82 -6.43 6.03
C GLY A 40 18.80 -7.56 6.29
N THR A 41 19.94 -7.20 6.88
CA THR A 41 20.96 -8.16 7.30
C THR A 41 21.41 -7.81 8.72
N LEU A 42 21.13 -8.69 9.67
CA LEU A 42 21.68 -8.57 11.02
C LEU A 42 23.18 -8.77 11.03
N GLN A 43 23.86 -7.93 11.76
CA GLN A 43 25.33 -7.94 11.92
C GLN A 43 25.71 -8.59 13.26
N LEU A 44 26.01 -9.90 13.22
CA LEU A 44 26.37 -10.69 14.40
C LEU A 44 27.89 -10.71 14.58
N TYR A 45 28.46 -9.57 14.98
CA TYR A 45 29.92 -9.41 15.09
C TYR A 45 30.55 -10.43 16.05
N LYS A 46 31.80 -10.81 15.77
CA LYS A 46 32.59 -11.73 16.62
C LYS A 46 32.74 -11.27 18.06
N GLY A 47 32.65 -9.96 18.33
CA GLY A 47 32.74 -9.39 19.69
C GLY A 47 31.46 -9.48 20.51
N LEU A 48 30.34 -9.88 19.92
CA LEU A 48 29.09 -10.09 20.68
C LEU A 48 29.17 -11.43 21.44
N SER A 49 28.63 -11.46 22.68
CA SER A 49 28.47 -12.71 23.43
C SER A 49 27.51 -13.66 22.71
N GLU A 50 27.67 -14.97 22.91
CA GLU A 50 26.77 -15.96 22.29
C GLU A 50 25.32 -15.80 22.79
N THR A 51 25.13 -15.38 24.05
CA THR A 51 23.80 -15.08 24.59
C THR A 51 23.17 -13.92 23.83
N LEU A 52 23.88 -12.81 23.63
CA LEU A 52 23.37 -11.64 22.91
C LEU A 52 23.07 -11.95 21.45
N LYS A 53 23.87 -12.77 20.77
CA LYS A 53 23.58 -13.25 19.43
C LYS A 53 22.29 -14.08 19.39
N SER A 54 22.11 -14.97 20.37
CA SER A 54 20.89 -15.77 20.50
C SER A 54 19.66 -14.89 20.70
N ASP A 55 19.75 -13.88 21.58
CA ASP A 55 18.66 -12.94 21.84
C ASP A 55 18.29 -12.13 20.58
N ILE A 56 19.29 -11.64 19.84
CA ILE A 56 19.09 -10.92 18.58
C ILE A 56 18.39 -11.81 17.53
N ILE A 57 18.81 -13.07 17.40
CA ILE A 57 18.19 -14.01 16.45
C ILE A 57 16.75 -14.34 16.88
N ALA A 58 16.53 -14.58 18.18
CA ALA A 58 15.19 -14.85 18.71
C ALA A 58 14.22 -13.67 18.54
N ALA A 59 14.75 -12.44 18.51
CA ALA A 59 13.96 -11.24 18.30
C ALA A 59 13.43 -11.06 16.88
N ILE A 60 13.89 -11.85 15.90
CA ILE A 60 13.42 -11.79 14.50
C ILE A 60 12.77 -13.11 14.05
N GLU A 61 12.11 -13.82 14.96
CA GLU A 61 11.42 -15.07 14.63
C GLU A 61 10.27 -14.84 13.65
N PRO A 62 10.22 -15.55 12.51
CA PRO A 62 9.19 -15.36 11.49
C PRO A 62 7.76 -15.51 12.03
N PHE A 63 6.88 -14.57 11.62
CA PHE A 63 5.47 -14.47 12.01
C PHE A 63 5.20 -14.33 13.52
N ARG A 64 6.22 -14.34 14.36
CA ARG A 64 6.14 -14.03 15.78
C ARG A 64 6.60 -12.61 16.09
N SER A 65 7.60 -12.15 15.36
CA SER A 65 8.21 -10.84 15.61
C SER A 65 7.74 -9.82 14.58
N VAL A 66 7.47 -8.61 15.05
CA VAL A 66 7.25 -7.42 14.22
C VAL A 66 8.54 -6.61 14.21
N PHE A 67 9.06 -6.36 13.02
CA PHE A 67 10.18 -5.46 12.81
C PHE A 67 9.67 -4.03 12.61
N TRP A 68 10.31 -3.07 13.27
CA TRP A 68 9.98 -1.65 13.22
C TRP A 68 11.17 -0.84 12.71
N ALA A 69 10.90 0.06 11.78
CA ALA A 69 11.88 1.05 11.30
C ALA A 69 11.41 2.46 11.68
N PHE A 70 12.30 3.18 12.37
CA PHE A 70 12.09 4.57 12.78
C PHE A 70 13.02 5.48 11.99
N GLN A 71 12.52 6.65 11.65
CA GLN A 71 13.30 7.78 11.17
C GLN A 71 13.08 8.94 12.14
N ASP A 72 14.17 9.43 12.76
CA ASP A 72 14.13 10.51 13.75
C ASP A 72 13.08 10.25 14.88
N ASP A 73 13.09 9.01 15.43
CA ASP A 73 12.19 8.49 16.46
C ASP A 73 10.69 8.37 16.08
N ILE A 74 10.34 8.59 14.83
CA ILE A 74 8.99 8.39 14.33
C ILE A 74 8.94 7.05 13.58
N PRO A 75 7.99 6.13 13.87
CA PRO A 75 7.86 4.88 13.14
C PRO A 75 7.36 5.18 11.72
N ILE A 76 8.17 4.79 10.73
CA ILE A 76 7.84 4.98 9.31
C ILE A 76 7.41 3.69 8.63
N TRP A 77 7.80 2.55 9.21
CA TRP A 77 7.47 1.24 8.66
C TRP A 77 7.45 0.19 9.76
N ALA A 78 6.52 -0.77 9.68
CA ALA A 78 6.52 -1.95 10.54
C ALA A 78 5.78 -3.12 9.89
N GLY A 79 6.21 -4.32 10.26
CA GLY A 79 5.52 -5.53 9.82
C GLY A 79 6.18 -6.82 10.30
N PRO A 80 5.50 -7.97 10.15
CA PRO A 80 6.03 -9.24 10.57
C PRO A 80 7.31 -9.60 9.81
N VAL A 81 8.29 -10.14 10.52
CA VAL A 81 9.39 -10.87 9.89
C VAL A 81 8.77 -12.08 9.20
N VAL A 82 9.09 -12.28 7.92
CA VAL A 82 8.51 -13.39 7.13
C VAL A 82 9.51 -14.51 6.89
N SER A 83 10.80 -14.19 6.84
CA SER A 83 11.84 -15.19 6.64
C SER A 83 13.23 -14.69 7.08
N TRP A 84 14.09 -15.61 7.43
CA TRP A 84 15.52 -15.40 7.51
C TRP A 84 16.26 -16.63 6.98
N SER A 85 17.46 -16.44 6.45
CA SER A 85 18.23 -17.52 5.85
C SER A 85 19.71 -17.39 6.23
N PRO A 86 20.20 -18.23 7.16
CA PRO A 86 21.60 -18.22 7.53
C PRO A 86 22.47 -18.68 6.36
N SER A 87 23.58 -17.97 6.15
CA SER A 87 24.61 -18.39 5.20
C SER A 87 25.88 -18.79 5.97
N THR A 88 26.32 -20.00 5.80
CA THR A 88 27.58 -20.48 6.40
C THR A 88 28.82 -19.80 5.78
N LEU A 89 28.68 -19.20 4.60
CA LEU A 89 29.76 -18.51 3.89
C LEU A 89 30.11 -17.15 4.50
N VAL A 90 29.15 -16.54 5.21
CA VAL A 90 29.29 -15.23 5.84
C VAL A 90 28.92 -15.32 7.33
N GLY A 91 29.66 -16.09 8.09
CA GLY A 91 29.37 -16.55 9.45
C GLY A 91 29.08 -15.51 10.55
N SER A 92 28.89 -14.23 10.19
CA SER A 92 28.50 -13.16 11.13
C SER A 92 27.32 -12.32 10.60
N GLN A 93 26.67 -12.73 9.53
CA GLN A 93 25.55 -12.01 8.92
C GLN A 93 24.34 -12.93 8.76
N LEU A 94 23.16 -12.43 9.13
CA LEU A 94 21.91 -13.14 8.97
C LEU A 94 20.95 -12.28 8.14
N PRO A 95 20.81 -12.56 6.84
CA PRO A 95 19.81 -11.92 5.99
C PRO A 95 18.40 -12.29 6.44
N PHE A 96 17.49 -11.32 6.45
CA PHE A 96 16.08 -11.53 6.74
C PHE A 96 15.19 -10.65 5.85
N GLN A 97 13.93 -11.02 5.78
CA GLN A 97 12.88 -10.27 5.10
C GLN A 97 11.70 -10.06 6.04
N ALA A 98 11.09 -8.91 5.94
CA ALA A 98 9.84 -8.58 6.59
C ALA A 98 8.86 -7.99 5.56
N ALA A 99 7.58 -8.07 5.85
CA ALA A 99 6.52 -7.52 5.00
C ALA A 99 5.60 -6.64 5.85
N THR A 100 4.88 -5.70 5.24
CA THR A 100 3.95 -4.86 6.00
C THR A 100 2.82 -5.67 6.62
N MET A 101 2.10 -5.08 7.58
CA MET A 101 1.13 -5.79 8.43
C MET A 101 -0.04 -6.40 7.65
N GLU A 102 -0.33 -5.91 6.45
CA GLU A 102 -1.30 -6.47 5.51
C GLU A 102 -1.06 -7.96 5.23
N THR A 103 0.20 -8.41 5.27
CA THR A 103 0.59 -9.82 5.12
C THR A 103 -0.12 -10.74 6.12
N MET A 104 -0.36 -10.29 7.35
CA MET A 104 -1.07 -11.10 8.35
C MET A 104 -2.50 -11.42 7.92
N PHE A 105 -3.15 -10.53 7.19
CA PHE A 105 -4.52 -10.71 6.72
C PHE A 105 -4.63 -11.64 5.49
N GLN A 106 -3.52 -11.96 4.81
CA GLN A 106 -3.47 -13.03 3.81
C GLN A 106 -3.66 -14.43 4.44
N TYR A 107 -3.21 -14.58 5.70
CA TYR A 107 -3.32 -15.83 6.45
C TYR A 107 -4.57 -15.89 7.34
N ARG A 108 -5.46 -14.90 7.25
CA ARG A 108 -6.72 -14.85 7.98
C ARG A 108 -7.88 -15.14 7.03
N LEU A 109 -8.50 -16.30 7.19
CA LEU A 109 -9.55 -16.78 6.30
C LEU A 109 -10.93 -16.46 6.87
N ILE A 110 -11.86 -16.08 6.01
CA ILE A 110 -13.28 -15.95 6.33
C ILE A 110 -13.87 -17.37 6.28
N SER A 111 -14.17 -17.94 7.44
CA SER A 111 -14.72 -19.31 7.59
C SER A 111 -16.19 -19.32 8.00
N ASP A 112 -16.77 -18.17 8.29
CA ASP A 112 -18.16 -18.02 8.68
C ASP A 112 -18.95 -17.31 7.58
N ASN A 113 -20.24 -17.55 7.52
CA ASN A 113 -21.13 -16.78 6.66
C ASN A 113 -21.33 -15.41 7.27
N LEU A 114 -20.83 -14.36 6.60
CA LEU A 114 -20.96 -12.98 7.05
C LEU A 114 -21.90 -12.24 6.07
N ASN A 115 -22.87 -11.51 6.63
CA ASN A 115 -23.84 -10.73 5.86
C ASN A 115 -23.83 -9.28 6.36
N TYR A 116 -23.49 -8.38 5.47
CA TYR A 116 -23.49 -6.93 5.70
C TYR A 116 -24.56 -6.32 4.80
N THR A 117 -25.70 -5.93 5.39
CA THR A 117 -26.84 -5.37 4.65
C THR A 117 -26.83 -3.86 4.75
N LEU A 118 -26.75 -3.17 3.60
CA LEU A 118 -26.74 -1.70 3.48
C LEU A 118 -25.74 -1.05 4.47
N GLN A 119 -24.51 -1.54 4.48
CA GLN A 119 -23.45 -1.01 5.32
C GLN A 119 -22.42 -0.22 4.48
N ASP A 120 -21.83 0.78 5.11
CA ASP A 120 -20.69 1.49 4.54
C ASP A 120 -19.52 0.53 4.33
N VAL A 121 -18.91 0.57 3.15
CA VAL A 121 -17.84 -0.35 2.74
C VAL A 121 -16.65 -0.28 3.70
N ALA A 122 -16.28 0.91 4.20
CA ALA A 122 -15.22 1.03 5.19
C ALA A 122 -15.59 0.33 6.51
N THR A 123 -16.86 0.33 6.90
CA THR A 123 -17.35 -0.45 8.05
C THR A 123 -17.19 -1.95 7.81
N VAL A 124 -17.47 -2.43 6.59
CA VAL A 124 -17.27 -3.84 6.23
C VAL A 124 -15.79 -4.21 6.31
N VAL A 125 -14.90 -3.41 5.74
CA VAL A 125 -13.43 -3.62 5.79
C VAL A 125 -12.93 -3.73 7.24
N ARG A 126 -13.37 -2.83 8.13
CA ARG A 126 -13.02 -2.83 9.56
C ARG A 126 -13.60 -4.01 10.30
N SER A 127 -14.84 -4.41 9.95
CA SER A 127 -15.49 -5.58 10.54
C SER A 127 -14.75 -6.86 10.18
N LEU A 128 -14.25 -6.98 8.95
CA LEU A 128 -13.41 -8.10 8.53
C LEU A 128 -12.06 -8.12 9.27
N ALA A 129 -11.44 -6.94 9.49
CA ALA A 129 -10.24 -6.84 10.33
C ALA A 129 -10.54 -7.33 11.75
N THR A 130 -11.61 -6.83 12.36
CA THR A 130 -12.03 -7.23 13.72
C THR A 130 -12.34 -8.72 13.79
N TYR A 131 -13.08 -9.26 12.82
CA TYR A 131 -13.32 -10.69 12.69
C TYR A 131 -12.02 -11.50 12.70
N ALA A 132 -11.06 -11.11 11.87
CA ALA A 132 -9.75 -11.77 11.80
C ALA A 132 -8.99 -11.76 13.13
N LEU A 133 -9.10 -10.66 13.89
CA LEU A 133 -8.37 -10.46 15.16
C LEU A 133 -9.09 -11.08 16.38
N THR A 134 -10.35 -11.45 16.25
CA THR A 134 -11.16 -12.03 17.35
C THR A 134 -11.46 -13.51 17.18
N LYS A 135 -10.92 -14.14 16.17
CA LYS A 135 -11.22 -15.56 15.80
C LYS A 135 -10.76 -16.61 16.83
N GLY A 136 -10.05 -16.19 17.87
CA GLY A 136 -9.48 -17.07 18.88
C GLY A 136 -8.06 -17.55 18.55
N HIS A 137 -7.48 -18.41 19.38
CA HIS A 137 -6.17 -19.04 19.12
C HIS A 137 -5.03 -18.06 18.76
N ASN A 138 -4.80 -17.04 19.62
CA ASN A 138 -3.75 -16.02 19.38
C ASN A 138 -3.93 -15.24 18.05
N SER A 139 -5.17 -14.91 17.70
CA SER A 139 -5.46 -14.14 16.49
C SER A 139 -5.18 -12.63 16.63
N GLN A 140 -4.94 -12.15 17.84
CA GLN A 140 -4.73 -10.74 18.14
C GLN A 140 -3.43 -10.21 17.51
N ILE A 141 -3.40 -8.93 17.20
CA ILE A 141 -2.22 -8.15 16.86
C ILE A 141 -2.15 -6.99 17.85
N ALA A 142 -1.05 -6.88 18.57
CA ALA A 142 -0.89 -5.87 19.61
C ALA A 142 -1.01 -4.45 19.03
N GLY A 143 -1.82 -3.61 19.68
CA GLY A 143 -2.01 -2.22 19.30
C GLY A 143 -2.67 -1.99 17.95
N PHE A 144 -3.34 -3.00 17.35
CA PHE A 144 -4.05 -2.81 16.10
C PHE A 144 -5.38 -2.09 16.32
N ASP A 145 -5.55 -0.95 15.64
CA ASP A 145 -6.76 -0.14 15.68
C ASP A 145 -7.45 -0.09 14.31
N PRO A 146 -8.58 -0.80 14.12
CA PRO A 146 -9.36 -0.76 12.89
C PRO A 146 -10.33 0.42 12.84
N SER A 147 -10.45 1.25 13.88
CA SER A 147 -11.43 2.34 13.93
C SER A 147 -11.13 3.47 12.93
N GLY A 148 -12.14 4.18 12.48
CA GLY A 148 -11.98 5.32 11.57
C GLY A 148 -13.33 5.81 11.00
N PRO A 149 -13.31 6.84 10.15
CA PRO A 149 -14.50 7.41 9.53
C PRO A 149 -15.09 6.50 8.45
N ASN A 150 -16.36 6.70 8.14
CA ASN A 150 -17.02 6.11 6.97
C ASN A 150 -16.55 6.82 5.68
N ILE A 151 -16.82 6.18 4.54
CA ILE A 151 -16.49 6.70 3.20
C ILE A 151 -17.74 7.00 2.36
N ASP A 152 -18.94 6.86 2.94
CA ASP A 152 -20.24 7.13 2.31
C ASP A 152 -20.54 6.28 1.07
N ILE A 153 -19.92 5.10 0.97
CA ILE A 153 -20.22 4.09 -0.04
C ILE A 153 -20.96 2.94 0.65
N VAL A 154 -22.25 2.80 0.37
CA VAL A 154 -23.13 1.85 1.06
C VAL A 154 -23.57 0.75 0.13
N ASP A 155 -23.37 -0.51 0.54
CA ASP A 155 -23.81 -1.68 -0.21
C ASP A 155 -24.15 -2.88 0.69
N SER A 156 -24.67 -3.93 0.09
CA SER A 156 -24.96 -5.21 0.73
C SER A 156 -23.94 -6.27 0.28
N ILE A 157 -23.10 -6.71 1.19
CA ILE A 157 -21.95 -7.58 0.91
C ILE A 157 -22.12 -8.89 1.71
N ILE A 158 -21.98 -10.02 1.01
CA ILE A 158 -22.12 -11.34 1.61
C ILE A 158 -20.84 -12.15 1.38
N TYR A 159 -20.33 -12.74 2.44
CA TYR A 159 -19.23 -13.70 2.40
C TYR A 159 -19.74 -15.08 2.79
N THR A 160 -19.41 -16.07 1.98
CA THR A 160 -19.75 -17.49 2.23
C THR A 160 -18.54 -18.18 2.82
N GLY A 161 -18.62 -18.64 4.06
CA GLY A 161 -17.51 -19.22 4.81
C GLY A 161 -16.87 -20.45 4.17
N SER A 162 -17.63 -21.21 3.37
CA SER A 162 -17.10 -22.39 2.66
C SER A 162 -16.08 -22.07 1.56
N TYR A 163 -15.95 -20.81 1.15
CA TYR A 163 -14.94 -20.41 0.16
C TYR A 163 -13.57 -20.12 0.76
N TYR A 164 -13.48 -19.95 2.08
CA TYR A 164 -12.23 -19.68 2.80
C TYR A 164 -11.40 -18.56 2.18
N GLN A 165 -12.08 -17.51 1.68
CA GLN A 165 -11.41 -16.33 1.13
C GLN A 165 -10.55 -15.66 2.22
N SER A 166 -9.35 -15.21 1.87
CA SER A 166 -8.55 -14.43 2.83
C SER A 166 -9.17 -13.04 3.05
N VAL A 167 -8.97 -12.47 4.23
CA VAL A 167 -9.43 -11.12 4.53
C VAL A 167 -8.76 -10.10 3.61
N TYR A 168 -7.48 -10.29 3.32
CA TYR A 168 -6.74 -9.44 2.38
C TYR A 168 -7.33 -9.48 0.96
N ASP A 169 -7.65 -10.68 0.44
CA ASP A 169 -8.27 -10.81 -0.88
C ASP A 169 -9.69 -10.22 -0.90
N ALA A 170 -10.43 -10.34 0.22
CA ALA A 170 -11.73 -9.70 0.37
C ALA A 170 -11.61 -8.17 0.31
N TRP A 171 -10.62 -7.58 0.99
CA TRP A 171 -10.34 -6.13 0.89
C TRP A 171 -10.00 -5.71 -0.53
N ASN A 172 -9.13 -6.44 -1.22
CA ASN A 172 -8.76 -6.13 -2.61
C ASN A 172 -9.95 -6.23 -3.57
N THR A 173 -10.84 -7.20 -3.37
CA THR A 173 -12.08 -7.31 -4.14
C THR A 173 -12.97 -6.08 -3.93
N LEU A 174 -13.08 -5.61 -2.68
CA LEU A 174 -13.85 -4.40 -2.38
C LEU A 174 -13.18 -3.14 -2.94
N VAL A 175 -11.85 -3.03 -2.89
CA VAL A 175 -11.10 -1.92 -3.54
C VAL A 175 -11.44 -1.85 -5.02
N GLN A 176 -11.41 -2.98 -5.71
CA GLN A 176 -11.71 -3.05 -7.14
C GLN A 176 -13.17 -2.69 -7.45
N ALA A 177 -14.11 -3.11 -6.58
CA ALA A 177 -15.53 -2.87 -6.79
C ALA A 177 -15.95 -1.41 -6.50
N TYR A 178 -15.37 -0.79 -5.47
CA TYR A 178 -15.86 0.48 -4.92
C TYR A 178 -14.87 1.63 -5.00
N ASN A 179 -13.70 1.45 -5.60
CA ASN A 179 -12.68 2.48 -5.79
C ASN A 179 -12.33 3.25 -4.49
N PHE A 180 -12.10 2.52 -3.42
CA PHE A 180 -11.53 3.07 -2.19
C PHE A 180 -10.09 2.57 -2.00
N GLU A 181 -9.42 3.09 -0.98
CA GLU A 181 -8.04 2.78 -0.69
C GLU A 181 -7.85 2.42 0.78
N PHE A 182 -6.91 1.53 1.06
CA PHE A 182 -6.53 1.21 2.43
C PHE A 182 -5.00 1.13 2.59
N ALA A 183 -4.56 1.38 3.81
CA ALA A 183 -3.19 1.15 4.26
C ALA A 183 -3.17 0.85 5.76
N ILE A 184 -2.21 0.07 6.22
CA ILE A 184 -1.96 -0.15 7.64
C ILE A 184 -0.71 0.65 8.02
N GLN A 185 -0.94 1.75 8.75
CA GLN A 185 0.12 2.65 9.18
C GLN A 185 0.66 2.25 10.55
N PRO A 186 2.00 2.13 10.73
CA PRO A 186 2.61 2.03 12.04
C PRO A 186 2.45 3.35 12.80
N VAL A 187 2.07 3.28 14.06
CA VAL A 187 1.82 4.46 14.90
C VAL A 187 2.37 4.27 16.31
N MET A 188 2.67 5.36 16.98
CA MET A 188 2.84 5.37 18.43
C MET A 188 1.48 5.55 19.09
N THR A 189 1.00 4.55 19.82
CA THR A 189 -0.28 4.62 20.55
C THR A 189 -0.13 5.34 21.90
N SER A 190 1.09 5.38 22.44
CA SER A 190 1.50 6.20 23.58
C SER A 190 2.99 6.50 23.47
N ALA A 191 3.56 7.22 24.43
CA ALA A 191 5.00 7.51 24.47
C ALA A 191 5.89 6.24 24.49
N THR A 192 5.33 5.09 24.90
CA THR A 192 6.07 3.82 25.05
C THR A 192 5.42 2.65 24.34
N SER A 193 4.29 2.85 23.68
CA SER A 193 3.53 1.77 23.05
C SER A 193 3.42 1.98 21.54
N LEU A 194 3.64 0.92 20.81
CA LEU A 194 3.58 0.86 19.36
C LEU A 194 2.32 0.13 18.91
N GLY A 195 1.81 0.46 17.74
CA GLY A 195 0.62 -0.17 17.20
C GLY A 195 0.43 0.14 15.72
N PHE A 196 -0.74 -0.23 15.22
CA PHE A 196 -1.10 -0.12 13.83
C PHE A 196 -2.46 0.55 13.69
N LYS A 197 -2.59 1.42 12.72
CA LYS A 197 -3.85 2.07 12.37
C LYS A 197 -4.27 1.65 10.98
N LEU A 198 -5.47 1.07 10.84
CA LEU A 198 -6.07 0.83 9.54
C LEU A 198 -6.68 2.13 9.01
N LEU A 199 -6.12 2.64 7.93
CA LEU A 199 -6.61 3.83 7.22
C LEU A 199 -7.43 3.40 6.01
N ILE A 200 -8.51 4.10 5.73
CA ILE A 200 -9.39 3.89 4.58
C ILE A 200 -9.77 5.25 4.03
N GLY A 201 -9.61 5.43 2.72
CA GLY A 201 -9.97 6.66 2.00
C GLY A 201 -10.77 6.36 0.72
N ALA A 202 -11.59 7.31 0.27
CA ALA A 202 -12.37 7.15 -0.95
C ALA A 202 -12.25 8.40 -1.86
N PRO A 203 -11.34 8.37 -2.80
CA PRO A 203 -10.09 7.60 -2.91
C PRO A 203 -8.93 8.19 -2.09
N LEU A 204 -9.08 9.40 -1.54
CA LEU A 204 -7.99 10.14 -0.90
C LEU A 204 -8.01 9.93 0.62
N MET A 205 -6.86 9.61 1.19
CA MET A 205 -6.68 9.55 2.65
C MET A 205 -6.74 10.95 3.26
N ARG A 206 -5.93 11.89 2.72
CA ARG A 206 -5.95 13.29 3.10
C ARG A 206 -5.90 14.17 1.84
N PRO A 207 -6.92 15.05 1.62
CA PRO A 207 -6.93 15.92 0.47
C PRO A 207 -5.86 17.02 0.56
N TYR A 208 -5.45 17.55 -0.58
CA TYR A 208 -4.44 18.62 -0.68
C TYR A 208 -4.78 19.86 0.15
N SER A 209 -6.07 20.18 0.28
CA SER A 209 -6.55 21.27 1.13
C SER A 209 -6.21 21.12 2.61
N GLN A 210 -5.94 19.90 3.08
CA GLN A 210 -5.52 19.62 4.46
C GLN A 210 -4.00 19.53 4.59
N THR A 211 -3.30 19.00 3.59
CA THR A 211 -1.88 18.69 3.66
C THR A 211 -0.99 19.77 3.07
N GLY A 212 -1.43 20.43 1.98
CA GLY A 212 -0.62 21.37 1.21
C GLY A 212 0.66 20.74 0.64
N ILE A 213 0.72 19.40 0.48
CA ILE A 213 1.92 18.70 0.05
C ILE A 213 2.26 19.07 -1.39
N GLN A 214 3.42 19.67 -1.58
CA GLN A 214 3.92 20.07 -2.88
C GLN A 214 5.37 19.65 -3.08
N PHE A 215 5.65 19.02 -4.20
CA PHE A 215 6.99 18.70 -4.65
C PHE A 215 7.34 19.52 -5.90
N VAL A 216 8.50 20.13 -5.92
CA VAL A 216 8.96 20.98 -7.01
C VAL A 216 10.35 20.55 -7.47
N TYR A 217 10.51 20.27 -8.76
CA TYR A 217 11.79 19.97 -9.38
C TYR A 217 12.20 21.12 -10.35
N PRO A 218 13.46 21.56 -10.35
CA PRO A 218 14.53 21.19 -9.40
C PRO A 218 14.41 22.02 -8.10
N SER A 219 14.39 21.35 -6.98
CA SER A 219 14.48 22.00 -5.66
C SER A 219 14.97 21.03 -4.58
N ALA A 220 15.08 21.52 -3.35
CA ALA A 220 15.54 20.71 -2.23
C ALA A 220 14.60 19.54 -1.89
N ASN A 221 13.31 19.62 -2.26
CA ASN A 221 12.35 18.56 -1.94
C ASN A 221 12.09 17.56 -3.10
N ALA A 222 12.54 17.87 -4.32
CA ALA A 222 12.57 16.94 -5.43
C ALA A 222 13.89 17.13 -6.20
N VAL A 223 14.82 16.19 -6.04
CA VAL A 223 16.17 16.28 -6.64
C VAL A 223 16.25 15.54 -7.97
N ASP A 224 15.34 14.60 -8.20
CA ASP A 224 15.19 13.89 -9.46
C ASP A 224 13.74 13.42 -9.63
N TYR A 225 13.35 13.11 -10.86
CA TYR A 225 12.06 12.49 -11.15
C TYR A 225 12.13 11.62 -12.41
N ALA A 226 11.35 10.54 -12.41
CA ALA A 226 11.04 9.77 -13.60
C ALA A 226 9.56 9.97 -13.96
N TRP A 227 9.28 10.12 -15.24
CA TRP A 227 7.93 10.29 -15.74
C TRP A 227 7.63 9.17 -16.74
N ALA A 228 7.09 8.07 -16.22
CA ALA A 228 6.75 6.94 -17.05
C ALA A 228 5.30 7.06 -17.57
N ARG A 229 5.12 6.90 -18.88
CA ARG A 229 3.84 6.52 -19.48
C ARG A 229 3.95 5.05 -19.85
N GLN A 230 3.29 4.20 -19.08
CA GLN A 230 3.26 2.78 -19.37
C GLN A 230 2.04 2.49 -20.23
N THR A 231 2.22 1.61 -21.23
CA THR A 231 1.17 1.25 -22.18
C THR A 231 0.87 -0.25 -22.19
N ASN A 232 1.32 -0.97 -21.16
CA ASN A 232 1.28 -2.44 -21.15
C ASN A 232 -0.14 -3.03 -20.98
N SER A 233 -1.12 -2.23 -20.57
CA SER A 233 -2.52 -2.64 -20.37
C SER A 233 -3.50 -1.54 -20.76
N VAL A 234 -3.20 -0.84 -21.85
CA VAL A 234 -4.04 0.24 -22.33
C VAL A 234 -5.32 -0.33 -22.96
N GLY A 235 -6.44 0.19 -22.49
CA GLY A 235 -7.73 -0.04 -23.12
C GLY A 235 -8.59 1.20 -22.94
N ASN A 236 -9.10 1.76 -24.04
CA ASN A 236 -10.10 2.82 -23.99
C ASN A 236 -11.51 2.29 -24.30
N TYR A 237 -11.61 1.00 -24.57
CA TYR A 237 -12.85 0.25 -24.65
C TYR A 237 -12.70 -1.06 -23.89
N LEU A 238 -13.36 -1.19 -22.75
CA LEU A 238 -13.20 -2.29 -21.85
C LEU A 238 -14.47 -3.16 -21.79
N TYR A 239 -14.31 -4.44 -22.07
CA TYR A 239 -15.34 -5.45 -21.84
C TYR A 239 -15.09 -6.15 -20.51
N VAL A 240 -15.95 -5.92 -19.54
CA VAL A 240 -15.94 -6.67 -18.28
C VAL A 240 -16.93 -7.81 -18.37
N THR A 241 -16.51 -8.99 -18.00
CA THR A 241 -17.37 -10.18 -17.94
C THR A 241 -17.47 -10.68 -16.50
N ALA A 242 -18.65 -11.10 -16.09
CA ALA A 242 -18.88 -11.72 -14.79
C ALA A 242 -19.84 -12.89 -14.89
N THR A 243 -19.65 -13.90 -14.03
CA THR A 243 -20.62 -15.00 -13.90
C THR A 243 -21.76 -14.58 -12.97
N THR A 244 -22.97 -15.07 -13.22
CA THR A 244 -24.08 -14.86 -12.29
C THR A 244 -23.92 -15.73 -11.05
N ALA A 245 -24.36 -15.23 -9.91
CA ALA A 245 -24.44 -16.00 -8.66
C ALA A 245 -25.50 -17.12 -8.72
N SER A 246 -26.38 -17.12 -9.74
CA SER A 246 -27.38 -18.15 -9.95
C SER A 246 -26.81 -19.31 -10.79
N SER A 247 -27.29 -20.52 -10.55
CA SER A 247 -26.86 -21.76 -11.22
C SER A 247 -27.15 -21.84 -12.73
N SER A 248 -27.61 -20.74 -13.34
CA SER A 248 -28.05 -20.68 -14.76
C SER A 248 -26.92 -20.48 -15.77
N GLY A 249 -25.67 -20.21 -15.31
CA GLY A 249 -24.51 -20.07 -16.20
C GLY A 249 -24.52 -18.84 -17.10
N PHE A 250 -25.43 -17.87 -16.88
CA PHE A 250 -25.42 -16.61 -17.60
C PHE A 250 -24.18 -15.77 -17.25
N GLN A 251 -23.66 -15.06 -18.25
CA GLN A 251 -22.61 -14.07 -18.06
C GLN A 251 -23.20 -12.67 -18.22
N PHE A 252 -22.86 -11.80 -17.30
CA PHE A 252 -23.01 -10.37 -17.50
C PHE A 252 -21.82 -9.84 -18.30
N VAL A 253 -22.06 -8.86 -19.14
CA VAL A 253 -21.02 -8.12 -19.88
C VAL A 253 -21.32 -6.63 -19.71
N SER A 254 -20.28 -5.82 -19.44
CA SER A 254 -20.46 -4.37 -19.34
C SER A 254 -21.13 -3.79 -20.57
N GLN A 255 -22.04 -2.86 -20.35
CA GLN A 255 -22.86 -2.27 -21.43
C GLN A 255 -22.43 -0.82 -21.69
N PRO A 256 -22.28 -0.41 -22.99
CA PRO A 256 -22.01 0.99 -23.30
C PRO A 256 -23.06 1.93 -22.69
N PRO A 257 -22.67 3.14 -22.20
CA PRO A 257 -21.34 3.77 -22.33
C PRO A 257 -20.30 3.32 -21.30
N ASN A 258 -20.61 2.37 -20.44
CA ASN A 258 -19.71 1.90 -19.39
C ASN A 258 -18.49 1.16 -19.99
N GLY A 259 -17.32 1.38 -19.44
CA GLY A 259 -16.08 0.83 -19.97
C GLY A 259 -15.54 1.56 -21.20
N ILE A 260 -16.05 2.75 -21.55
CA ILE A 260 -15.62 3.56 -22.70
C ILE A 260 -14.99 4.86 -22.25
N ASP A 261 -13.72 5.10 -22.61
CA ASP A 261 -13.07 6.40 -22.41
C ASP A 261 -13.33 7.34 -23.58
N GLN A 262 -14.45 8.04 -23.51
CA GLN A 262 -14.85 9.01 -24.53
C GLN A 262 -13.87 10.18 -24.66
N ALA A 263 -13.13 10.53 -23.60
CA ALA A 263 -12.15 11.60 -23.62
C ALA A 263 -10.96 11.25 -24.51
N GLU A 264 -10.48 10.01 -24.45
CA GLU A 264 -9.41 9.51 -25.33
C GLU A 264 -9.85 9.47 -26.80
N PHE A 265 -11.05 9.02 -27.08
CA PHE A 265 -11.59 9.05 -28.47
C PHE A 265 -11.69 10.47 -29.00
N ASN A 266 -12.17 11.42 -28.19
CA ASN A 266 -12.23 12.82 -28.57
C ASN A 266 -10.84 13.45 -28.77
N ALA A 267 -9.82 12.93 -28.08
CA ALA A 267 -8.42 13.31 -28.25
C ALA A 267 -7.75 12.67 -29.48
N GLY A 268 -8.47 11.80 -30.23
CA GLY A 268 -7.98 11.18 -31.45
C GLY A 268 -7.22 9.88 -31.28
N TYR A 269 -7.30 9.24 -30.10
CA TYR A 269 -6.71 7.92 -29.90
C TYR A 269 -7.51 6.84 -30.67
N PRO A 270 -6.83 5.82 -31.21
CA PRO A 270 -7.50 4.71 -31.87
C PRO A 270 -8.26 3.85 -30.84
N LEU A 271 -9.18 3.03 -31.33
CA LEU A 271 -9.86 2.03 -30.53
C LEU A 271 -8.85 1.00 -30.00
N LEU A 272 -8.77 0.89 -28.67
CA LEU A 272 -7.94 -0.07 -27.95
C LEU A 272 -8.86 -0.89 -27.06
N GLU A 273 -9.17 -2.11 -27.51
CA GLU A 273 -10.08 -3.00 -26.78
C GLU A 273 -9.32 -3.89 -25.80
N SER A 274 -9.87 -4.07 -24.62
CA SER A 274 -9.38 -5.04 -23.65
C SER A 274 -10.53 -5.75 -22.93
N THR A 275 -10.24 -6.88 -22.30
CA THR A 275 -11.22 -7.67 -21.56
C THR A 275 -10.72 -7.97 -20.16
N VAL A 276 -11.62 -7.90 -19.19
CA VAL A 276 -11.38 -8.27 -17.80
C VAL A 276 -12.51 -9.14 -17.29
N SER A 277 -12.18 -10.17 -16.54
CA SER A 277 -13.19 -11.03 -15.90
C SER A 277 -13.20 -10.79 -14.40
N MET A 278 -14.38 -10.50 -13.86
CA MET A 278 -14.57 -10.42 -12.41
C MET A 278 -14.41 -11.81 -11.80
N GLN A 279 -13.65 -11.89 -10.71
CA GLN A 279 -13.39 -13.14 -10.00
C GLN A 279 -14.60 -13.59 -9.16
N GLN A 280 -15.46 -12.65 -8.79
CA GLN A 280 -16.64 -12.91 -7.95
C GLN A 280 -17.91 -12.97 -8.83
N PRO A 281 -18.82 -13.90 -8.53
CA PRO A 281 -20.14 -13.89 -9.14
C PRO A 281 -20.92 -12.64 -8.73
N VAL A 282 -21.67 -12.07 -9.67
CA VAL A 282 -22.49 -10.86 -9.44
C VAL A 282 -23.99 -11.18 -9.56
N THR A 283 -24.80 -10.33 -8.98
CA THR A 283 -26.27 -10.46 -9.01
C THR A 283 -26.92 -9.45 -9.94
N GLU A 284 -26.25 -8.32 -10.21
CA GLU A 284 -26.81 -7.21 -10.98
C GLU A 284 -25.85 -6.73 -12.09
N GLN A 285 -26.43 -6.22 -13.17
CA GLN A 285 -25.67 -5.63 -14.28
C GLN A 285 -24.89 -4.40 -13.85
N SER A 286 -25.45 -3.61 -12.92
CA SER A 286 -24.81 -2.41 -12.37
C SER A 286 -23.46 -2.67 -11.74
N ASP A 287 -23.25 -3.83 -11.13
CA ASP A 287 -21.97 -4.21 -10.54
C ASP A 287 -20.87 -4.33 -11.60
N VAL A 288 -21.22 -4.96 -12.74
CA VAL A 288 -20.30 -5.12 -13.87
C VAL A 288 -19.99 -3.79 -14.54
N ASP A 289 -20.99 -2.93 -14.68
CA ASP A 289 -20.85 -1.61 -15.30
C ASP A 289 -20.00 -0.67 -14.41
N ASN A 290 -20.22 -0.70 -13.12
CA ASN A 290 -19.40 0.06 -12.14
C ASN A 290 -17.96 -0.44 -12.13
N TYR A 291 -17.76 -1.74 -12.16
CA TYR A 291 -16.43 -2.32 -12.24
C TYR A 291 -15.72 -1.92 -13.55
N ALA A 292 -16.42 -1.92 -14.68
CA ALA A 292 -15.88 -1.47 -15.96
C ALA A 292 -15.40 -0.01 -15.91
N ASN A 293 -16.21 0.88 -15.35
CA ASN A 293 -15.84 2.29 -15.20
C ASN A 293 -14.65 2.48 -14.24
N SER A 294 -14.61 1.75 -13.14
CA SER A 294 -13.51 1.80 -12.18
C SER A 294 -12.21 1.29 -12.79
N TRP A 295 -12.26 0.19 -13.54
CA TRP A 295 -11.10 -0.37 -14.23
C TRP A 295 -10.58 0.53 -15.34
N LEU A 296 -11.48 1.22 -16.04
CA LEU A 296 -11.12 2.16 -17.11
C LEU A 296 -10.21 3.28 -16.59
N LEU A 297 -10.42 3.76 -15.36
CA LEU A 297 -9.56 4.78 -14.75
C LEU A 297 -8.10 4.35 -14.62
N THR A 298 -7.82 3.06 -14.50
CA THR A 298 -6.46 2.51 -14.45
C THR A 298 -5.91 2.10 -15.81
N SER A 299 -6.76 1.68 -16.73
CA SER A 299 -6.36 1.23 -18.06
C SER A 299 -6.21 2.37 -19.06
N SER A 300 -6.78 3.54 -18.80
CA SER A 300 -6.64 4.71 -19.67
C SER A 300 -5.19 5.21 -19.71
N LEU A 301 -4.79 5.81 -20.82
CA LEU A 301 -3.44 6.40 -20.97
C LEU A 301 -3.16 7.48 -19.93
N THR A 302 -4.18 8.19 -19.47
CA THR A 302 -4.07 9.21 -18.42
C THR A 302 -3.83 8.57 -17.06
N GLY A 303 -4.55 7.49 -16.74
CA GLY A 303 -4.42 6.76 -15.46
C GLY A 303 -3.07 6.04 -15.31
N GLN A 304 -2.41 5.70 -16.42
CA GLN A 304 -1.11 5.02 -16.42
C GLN A 304 0.11 5.95 -16.34
N THR A 305 -0.09 7.26 -16.19
CA THR A 305 1.00 8.19 -15.94
C THR A 305 1.39 8.10 -14.46
N THR A 306 2.55 7.53 -14.19
CA THR A 306 3.04 7.31 -12.81
C THR A 306 4.36 8.03 -12.60
N PRO A 307 4.36 9.29 -12.16
CA PRO A 307 5.58 9.96 -11.77
C PRO A 307 6.20 9.29 -10.55
N VAL A 308 7.53 9.12 -10.59
CA VAL A 308 8.36 8.74 -9.45
C VAL A 308 9.22 9.92 -9.08
N ILE A 309 9.16 10.38 -7.84
CA ILE A 309 9.91 11.53 -7.36
C ILE A 309 11.01 11.05 -6.42
N THR A 310 12.24 11.48 -6.63
CA THR A 310 13.33 11.25 -5.67
C THR A 310 13.45 12.47 -4.75
N LEU A 311 13.31 12.24 -3.46
CA LEU A 311 13.42 13.30 -2.45
C LEU A 311 14.88 13.59 -2.12
N GLY A 312 15.17 14.87 -1.85
CA GLY A 312 16.49 15.27 -1.34
C GLY A 312 16.69 14.86 0.13
N PRO A 313 17.94 14.81 0.60
CA PRO A 313 18.27 14.34 1.95
C PRO A 313 17.76 15.25 3.08
N ASN A 314 17.31 16.45 2.77
CA ASN A 314 16.70 17.40 3.70
C ASN A 314 15.33 17.88 3.18
N SER A 315 14.66 17.03 2.42
CA SER A 315 13.35 17.39 1.85
C SER A 315 12.32 17.64 2.96
N TYR A 316 11.38 18.54 2.66
CA TYR A 316 10.16 18.74 3.40
C TYR A 316 9.00 18.71 2.40
N PRO A 317 7.92 17.94 2.67
CA PRO A 317 7.70 17.08 3.85
C PRO A 317 8.70 15.91 3.94
N ARG A 318 8.95 15.42 5.15
CA ARG A 318 9.72 14.20 5.39
C ARG A 318 8.83 12.98 5.15
N ILE A 319 9.42 11.80 5.00
CA ILE A 319 8.64 10.56 4.84
C ILE A 319 7.72 10.30 6.04
N SER A 320 8.15 10.69 7.25
CA SER A 320 7.35 10.59 8.48
C SER A 320 6.12 11.51 8.51
N ASP A 321 6.07 12.54 7.68
CA ASP A 321 4.95 13.48 7.57
C ASP A 321 3.92 13.02 6.54
N LEU A 322 4.30 12.03 5.71
CA LEU A 322 3.51 11.52 4.60
C LEU A 322 2.71 10.28 5.00
N ILE A 323 1.52 10.17 4.46
CA ILE A 323 0.68 8.98 4.55
C ILE A 323 0.44 8.47 3.13
N LEU A 324 0.40 7.15 2.95
CA LEU A 324 -0.05 6.56 1.69
C LEU A 324 -1.48 7.02 1.39
N GLY A 325 -1.75 7.44 0.16
CA GLY A 325 -3.03 8.02 -0.24
C GLY A 325 -3.15 9.54 -0.02
N ASP A 326 -2.10 10.22 0.46
CA ASP A 326 -2.11 11.69 0.54
C ASP A 326 -2.14 12.30 -0.85
N GLU A 327 -3.04 13.27 -1.03
CA GLU A 327 -3.04 14.11 -2.22
C GLU A 327 -1.86 15.07 -2.19
N CYS A 328 -1.17 15.17 -3.32
CA CYS A 328 -0.03 16.07 -3.49
C CYS A 328 -0.01 16.69 -4.88
N MET A 329 0.66 17.82 -4.99
CA MET A 329 0.99 18.45 -6.27
C MET A 329 2.47 18.25 -6.59
N PHE A 330 2.77 17.79 -7.80
CA PHE A 330 4.13 17.75 -8.32
C PHE A 330 4.28 18.71 -9.49
N ALA A 331 5.28 19.57 -9.43
CA ALA A 331 5.60 20.53 -10.50
C ALA A 331 7.06 20.33 -10.92
N ALA A 332 7.30 20.25 -12.23
CA ALA A 332 8.65 20.11 -12.73
C ALA A 332 8.97 21.04 -13.91
N THR A 333 10.22 21.49 -13.91
CA THR A 333 10.82 22.20 -15.04
C THR A 333 12.13 21.53 -15.41
N SER A 334 12.23 21.05 -16.64
CA SER A 334 13.42 20.34 -17.14
C SER A 334 13.55 20.52 -18.66
N ALA A 335 14.58 19.96 -19.25
CA ALA A 335 14.74 19.97 -20.71
C ALA A 335 13.59 19.21 -21.44
N ILE A 336 13.00 18.21 -20.79
CA ILE A 336 11.86 17.44 -21.34
C ILE A 336 10.55 18.18 -21.11
N HIS A 337 10.44 18.89 -19.99
CA HIS A 337 9.28 19.70 -19.62
C HIS A 337 9.73 21.18 -19.45
N PRO A 338 9.95 21.90 -20.55
CA PRO A 338 10.44 23.27 -20.48
C PRO A 338 9.38 24.21 -19.91
N GLY A 339 9.75 24.96 -18.86
CA GLY A 339 8.89 25.99 -18.30
C GLY A 339 8.75 27.18 -19.24
N ASN A 340 7.66 27.91 -19.10
CA ASN A 340 7.40 29.13 -19.88
C ASN A 340 6.91 30.27 -18.97
N GLN A 341 7.50 31.45 -19.09
CA GLN A 341 7.11 32.68 -18.38
C GLN A 341 6.94 32.52 -16.86
N GLY A 342 7.87 31.78 -16.22
CA GLY A 342 7.84 31.52 -14.78
C GLY A 342 6.85 30.43 -14.34
N LYS A 343 6.17 29.78 -15.28
CA LYS A 343 5.33 28.61 -15.00
C LYS A 343 6.16 27.32 -15.17
N PRO A 344 5.94 26.29 -14.34
CA PRO A 344 6.58 24.99 -14.54
C PRO A 344 6.16 24.37 -15.87
N GLY A 345 7.02 23.52 -16.43
CA GLY A 345 6.77 22.83 -17.69
C GLY A 345 5.70 21.77 -17.58
N VAL A 346 5.55 21.17 -16.39
CA VAL A 346 4.48 20.22 -16.07
C VAL A 346 4.01 20.42 -14.64
N ILE A 347 2.70 20.27 -14.43
CA ILE A 347 2.07 20.17 -13.12
C ILE A 347 1.27 18.87 -13.14
N PHE A 348 1.39 18.11 -12.06
CA PHE A 348 0.69 16.84 -11.86
C PHE A 348 0.02 16.88 -10.49
N ASP A 349 -1.30 16.76 -10.48
CA ASP A 349 -2.11 16.63 -9.29
C ASP A 349 -2.41 15.14 -9.11
N GLY A 350 -1.92 14.57 -8.03
CA GLY A 350 -2.00 13.15 -7.79
C GLY A 350 -1.91 12.82 -6.32
N ARG A 351 -1.77 11.53 -6.04
CA ARG A 351 -1.62 11.00 -4.69
C ARG A 351 -0.44 10.06 -4.58
N ILE A 352 0.07 9.93 -3.35
CA ILE A 352 1.20 9.06 -3.03
C ILE A 352 0.68 7.62 -2.93
N THR A 353 1.09 6.77 -3.86
CA THR A 353 0.65 5.36 -3.91
C THR A 353 1.65 4.40 -3.29
N GLY A 354 2.87 4.84 -3.11
CA GLY A 354 3.92 4.04 -2.50
C GLY A 354 5.19 4.82 -2.31
N TRP A 355 6.09 4.23 -1.58
CA TRP A 355 7.44 4.77 -1.42
C TRP A 355 8.47 3.65 -1.25
N ASN A 356 9.70 3.96 -1.66
CA ASN A 356 10.86 3.10 -1.49
C ASN A 356 11.96 3.91 -0.80
N ILE A 357 12.51 3.37 0.27
CA ILE A 357 13.62 3.98 1.02
C ILE A 357 14.80 3.04 0.99
N THR A 358 15.96 3.57 0.60
CA THR A 358 17.26 2.97 0.89
C THR A 358 17.88 3.81 2.00
N PRO A 359 17.94 3.30 3.24
CA PRO A 359 18.57 4.01 4.34
C PRO A 359 20.05 4.30 4.06
N PRO A 360 20.63 5.33 4.68
CA PRO A 360 22.03 5.67 4.46
C PRO A 360 22.92 4.51 4.91
N SER A 361 23.92 4.17 4.10
CA SER A 361 24.92 3.15 4.38
C SER A 361 26.31 3.70 4.10
N GLN A 362 27.37 2.94 4.45
CA GLN A 362 28.76 3.41 4.25
C GLN A 362 28.98 3.88 2.80
N GLY A 363 29.16 5.21 2.65
CA GLY A 363 29.45 5.85 1.35
C GLY A 363 28.23 6.18 0.48
N ASN A 364 27.02 5.72 0.84
CA ASN A 364 25.81 6.02 0.09
C ASN A 364 24.86 6.88 0.94
N PRO A 365 24.37 8.00 0.39
CA PRO A 365 23.34 8.80 1.05
C PRO A 365 22.01 8.04 1.09
N GLU A 366 21.11 8.51 1.95
CA GLU A 366 19.70 8.12 1.93
C GLU A 366 19.10 8.39 0.56
N ASN A 367 18.31 7.44 0.06
CA ASN A 367 17.51 7.61 -1.15
C ASN A 367 16.05 7.29 -0.85
N ILE A 368 15.17 8.25 -1.09
CA ILE A 368 13.73 8.12 -0.90
C ILE A 368 13.05 8.39 -2.24
N GLN A 369 12.28 7.44 -2.72
CA GLN A 369 11.47 7.55 -3.92
C GLN A 369 9.99 7.46 -3.57
N LEU A 370 9.19 8.38 -4.08
CA LEU A 370 7.74 8.39 -3.97
C LEU A 370 7.13 8.02 -5.32
N ASN A 371 6.22 7.06 -5.30
CA ASN A 371 5.41 6.70 -6.45
C ASN A 371 4.10 7.50 -6.38
N LEU A 372 3.74 8.17 -7.46
CA LEU A 372 2.50 8.93 -7.56
C LEU A 372 1.57 8.32 -8.61
N CYS A 373 0.27 8.47 -8.44
CA CYS A 373 -0.70 8.26 -9.49
C CYS A 373 -1.68 9.44 -9.57
N ALA A 374 -2.35 9.58 -10.71
CA ALA A 374 -3.35 10.64 -10.91
C ALA A 374 -4.53 10.47 -9.94
N ASN A 375 -5.10 11.61 -9.50
CA ASN A 375 -6.33 11.58 -8.72
C ASN A 375 -7.45 10.92 -9.52
N GLY A 376 -8.22 10.04 -8.87
CA GLY A 376 -9.29 9.26 -9.49
C GLY A 376 -8.86 7.94 -10.14
N SER A 377 -7.56 7.69 -10.38
CA SER A 377 -7.08 6.38 -10.84
C SER A 377 -7.12 5.36 -9.71
N GLN A 378 -7.48 4.12 -10.00
CA GLN A 378 -7.33 3.02 -9.02
C GLN A 378 -5.85 2.66 -8.84
N VAL A 379 -5.49 2.31 -7.62
CA VAL A 379 -4.18 1.75 -7.28
C VAL A 379 -4.34 0.26 -7.09
N GLN A 380 -3.70 -0.50 -7.98
CA GLN A 380 -3.69 -1.97 -7.94
C GLN A 380 -2.46 -2.49 -7.26
#